data_b083e26aa5931e8b46de2c97b1cabcb2
#
_entry.id   b083e26aa5931e8b46de2c97b1cabcb2
#
_cell.length_a   1.000
_cell.length_b   1.000
_cell.length_c   1.000
_cell.angle_alpha   90.00
_cell.angle_beta   90.00
_cell.angle_gamma   90.00
#
_symmetry.space_group_name_H-M   'P 1'
#
loop_
_entity.id
_entity.type
_entity.pdbx_description
1 polymer ?
#
loop_
_entity_poly.entity_id
_entity_poly.type
_entity_poly.pdbx_seq_one_letter_code
_entity_poly.pdbx_strand_id
1 'polypeptide(L)'
;MEKIQLLIKHAKVFNSYLKKFIDADVSVKDGKFYYIDRKHENLFDAEHIIDADGKYMIPGMVDIHMHIESSMTTPGSFGNCAAKNGVTTVVSEPHEMANVKGVRGILEMISAAKDAPIDIFYGIPSSVPSTSEELETTGGVIDFEAMKHLLGEKDVVCVGEIMNYREIIRENHLEITKFLDYLRQEHPGYVIEGHCPSLVDLDLAKFLYLGINGDHTEHTLEEVKQRIENGMFFEIQDKMLKPEVLSYICENHLFEYCSFVTDDTMADVLYEQGHLNAVVQKAIEIGFPKEQAIYCATYTPCQRMHFYDRGVIAPGKLADFIILSDPAKLLDPEAVFKNGIVIYEKENKLSFPVEAYAFPEDFYHSVSLPEVTLSDFEIKTPIEEGEVTVRVMEVHPDRTQTTEKLVTMQVKEHKICWQESGCLLAMVLERHGKNGNIGYGFLTGSCLKEGTVATTFFHDHHNLFVAGSDPKDMLCAVQRIGELQGGFLTVKDRQILSELALPVCGILSEASIEMTGRALKEVRESLKNLGYEHHNPIMSVGTLGLPVSPALKLTDHGLIDVKKGEIVPLVNSPETCYLLL
;
A
#
# COMPACT_ATOMS: atom_id res chain seq x y z
N MET A 1 -18.34 8.92 -45.44
CA MET A 1 -17.40 8.97 -44.31
C MET A 1 -17.96 8.09 -43.21
N GLU A 2 -17.13 7.30 -42.60
CA GLU A 2 -17.54 6.47 -41.46
C GLU A 2 -17.63 7.31 -40.19
N LYS A 3 -18.70 7.11 -39.40
CA LYS A 3 -18.89 7.84 -38.13
C LYS A 3 -17.98 7.28 -37.03
N ILE A 4 -17.29 8.17 -36.34
CA ILE A 4 -16.40 7.86 -35.23
C ILE A 4 -16.63 8.85 -34.08
N GLN A 5 -16.26 8.44 -32.85
CA GLN A 5 -16.39 9.23 -31.64
C GLN A 5 -15.36 10.37 -31.58
N LEU A 6 -14.10 10.06 -31.86
CA LEU A 6 -12.99 11.00 -31.67
C LEU A 6 -11.93 10.81 -32.77
N LEU A 7 -11.40 11.93 -33.29
CA LEU A 7 -10.24 11.97 -34.18
C LEU A 7 -9.16 12.85 -33.56
N ILE A 8 -7.99 12.29 -33.27
CA ILE A 8 -6.79 13.00 -32.82
C ILE A 8 -5.88 13.15 -34.05
N LYS A 9 -5.55 14.41 -34.40
CA LYS A 9 -4.69 14.73 -35.54
C LYS A 9 -3.31 15.17 -35.10
N HIS A 10 -2.32 14.95 -35.96
CA HIS A 10 -0.95 15.46 -35.82
C HIS A 10 -0.27 15.07 -34.49
N ALA A 11 -0.52 13.86 -34.00
CA ALA A 11 0.10 13.35 -32.76
C ALA A 11 1.43 12.63 -33.04
N LYS A 12 2.35 12.69 -32.09
CA LYS A 12 3.48 11.77 -31.97
C LYS A 12 3.05 10.60 -31.10
N VAL A 13 2.65 9.52 -31.72
CA VAL A 13 2.05 8.35 -31.05
C VAL A 13 3.11 7.36 -30.64
N PHE A 14 3.12 6.96 -29.37
CA PHE A 14 3.98 5.89 -28.88
C PHE A 14 3.50 4.54 -29.41
N ASN A 15 4.33 3.91 -30.23
CA ASN A 15 4.09 2.56 -30.71
C ASN A 15 4.84 1.57 -29.79
N SER A 16 4.10 0.83 -28.95
CA SER A 16 4.68 -0.09 -27.96
C SER A 16 5.44 -1.26 -28.61
N TYR A 17 5.03 -1.72 -29.78
CA TYR A 17 5.72 -2.82 -30.50
C TYR A 17 7.07 -2.38 -31.07
N LEU A 18 7.15 -1.13 -31.53
CA LEU A 18 8.39 -0.55 -32.04
C LEU A 18 9.23 0.14 -30.95
N LYS A 19 8.64 0.34 -29.76
CA LYS A 19 9.22 1.09 -28.63
C LYS A 19 9.76 2.45 -29.05
N LYS A 20 8.98 3.19 -29.85
CA LYS A 20 9.31 4.52 -30.36
C LYS A 20 8.08 5.31 -30.76
N PHE A 21 8.24 6.63 -30.90
CA PHE A 21 7.21 7.52 -31.38
C PHE A 21 7.13 7.50 -32.91
N ILE A 22 5.91 7.56 -33.44
CA ILE A 22 5.60 7.72 -34.85
C ILE A 22 4.61 8.88 -35.05
N ASP A 23 4.75 9.65 -36.10
CA ASP A 23 3.74 10.66 -36.46
C ASP A 23 2.51 9.97 -37.04
N ALA A 24 1.35 10.17 -36.42
CA ALA A 24 0.10 9.57 -36.87
C ALA A 24 -1.11 10.38 -36.39
N ASP A 25 -2.22 10.20 -37.12
CA ASP A 25 -3.56 10.52 -36.65
C ASP A 25 -4.17 9.25 -36.03
N VAL A 26 -5.02 9.41 -35.01
CA VAL A 26 -5.65 8.31 -34.30
C VAL A 26 -7.15 8.50 -34.25
N SER A 27 -7.92 7.53 -34.72
CA SER A 27 -9.38 7.54 -34.59
C SER A 27 -9.86 6.58 -33.51
N VAL A 28 -10.93 6.98 -32.80
CA VAL A 28 -11.59 6.21 -31.74
C VAL A 28 -13.05 6.00 -32.12
N LYS A 29 -13.52 4.75 -31.96
CA LYS A 29 -14.89 4.33 -32.17
C LYS A 29 -15.31 3.36 -31.07
N ASP A 30 -16.48 3.57 -30.48
CA ASP A 30 -17.04 2.73 -29.44
C ASP A 30 -16.06 2.49 -28.27
N GLY A 31 -15.36 3.56 -27.85
CA GLY A 31 -14.39 3.51 -26.74
C GLY A 31 -13.06 2.82 -27.06
N LYS A 32 -12.82 2.42 -28.30
CA LYS A 32 -11.61 1.70 -28.74
C LYS A 32 -10.89 2.43 -29.84
N PHE A 33 -9.56 2.28 -29.88
CA PHE A 33 -8.80 2.70 -31.03
C PHE A 33 -9.30 1.97 -32.28
N TYR A 34 -9.53 2.71 -33.37
CA TYR A 34 -10.12 2.16 -34.56
C TYR A 34 -9.14 2.15 -35.74
N TYR A 35 -8.47 3.27 -35.99
CA TYR A 35 -7.51 3.40 -37.09
C TYR A 35 -6.36 4.32 -36.71
N ILE A 36 -5.15 3.98 -37.10
CA ILE A 36 -3.93 4.73 -36.81
C ILE A 36 -3.14 4.85 -38.11
N ASP A 37 -3.00 6.05 -38.66
CA ASP A 37 -2.24 6.29 -39.88
C ASP A 37 -1.78 7.75 -39.98
N ARG A 38 -0.94 8.03 -40.95
CA ARG A 38 -0.42 9.35 -41.30
C ARG A 38 -1.33 10.14 -42.24
N LYS A 39 -2.37 9.52 -42.81
CA LYS A 39 -3.28 10.12 -43.81
C LYS A 39 -4.73 9.73 -43.50
N HIS A 40 -5.45 10.65 -42.91
CA HIS A 40 -6.87 10.48 -42.57
C HIS A 40 -7.82 11.31 -43.41
N GLU A 41 -7.33 11.97 -44.47
CA GLU A 41 -8.14 12.89 -45.26
C GLU A 41 -9.42 12.21 -45.79
N ASN A 42 -10.57 12.72 -45.32
CA ASN A 42 -11.92 12.37 -45.79
C ASN A 42 -12.40 10.92 -45.48
N LEU A 43 -11.76 10.18 -44.57
CA LEU A 43 -12.24 8.84 -44.20
C LEU A 43 -13.38 8.89 -43.19
N PHE A 44 -13.32 9.81 -42.23
CA PHE A 44 -14.17 9.83 -41.07
C PHE A 44 -15.03 11.07 -40.92
N ASP A 45 -16.23 10.88 -40.34
CA ASP A 45 -17.12 11.91 -39.81
C ASP A 45 -17.04 11.77 -38.26
N ALA A 46 -16.18 12.60 -37.64
CA ALA A 46 -15.89 12.54 -36.24
C ALA A 46 -16.80 13.47 -35.43
N GLU A 47 -17.37 12.98 -34.31
CA GLU A 47 -18.14 13.80 -33.38
C GLU A 47 -17.25 14.85 -32.71
N HIS A 48 -16.01 14.45 -32.36
CA HIS A 48 -15.00 15.34 -31.79
C HIS A 48 -13.68 15.24 -32.54
N ILE A 49 -13.02 16.38 -32.71
CA ILE A 49 -11.70 16.47 -33.36
C ILE A 49 -10.76 17.23 -32.42
N ILE A 50 -9.61 16.63 -32.13
CA ILE A 50 -8.52 17.23 -31.36
C ILE A 50 -7.31 17.36 -32.29
N ASP A 51 -6.74 18.54 -32.39
CA ASP A 51 -5.44 18.73 -33.02
C ASP A 51 -4.37 18.66 -31.93
N ALA A 52 -3.55 17.61 -31.93
CA ALA A 52 -2.48 17.43 -30.96
C ALA A 52 -1.29 18.38 -31.20
N ASP A 53 -1.25 19.06 -32.38
CA ASP A 53 -0.20 20.06 -32.72
C ASP A 53 1.23 19.53 -32.42
N GLY A 54 1.50 18.29 -32.79
CA GLY A 54 2.79 17.63 -32.57
C GLY A 54 3.08 17.18 -31.15
N LYS A 55 2.11 17.24 -30.24
CA LYS A 55 2.21 16.69 -28.87
C LYS A 55 2.32 15.18 -28.89
N TYR A 56 2.79 14.64 -27.79
CA TYR A 56 3.01 13.21 -27.63
C TYR A 56 1.77 12.52 -27.08
N MET A 57 1.44 11.38 -27.65
CA MET A 57 0.35 10.52 -27.22
C MET A 57 0.92 9.17 -26.79
N ILE A 58 0.73 8.80 -25.51
CA ILE A 58 1.16 7.53 -24.94
C ILE A 58 -0.06 6.76 -24.42
N PRO A 59 -0.01 5.41 -24.29
CA PRO A 59 -1.07 4.67 -23.60
C PRO A 59 -1.23 5.16 -22.15
N GLY A 60 -2.41 5.00 -21.58
CA GLY A 60 -2.63 5.21 -20.16
C GLY A 60 -1.71 4.30 -19.32
N MET A 61 -1.15 4.84 -18.25
CA MET A 61 -0.28 4.06 -17.36
C MET A 61 -1.09 3.05 -16.55
N VAL A 62 -0.45 1.93 -16.24
CA VAL A 62 -1.05 0.79 -15.54
C VAL A 62 -0.15 0.42 -14.35
N ASP A 63 -0.70 0.50 -13.14
CA ASP A 63 -0.05 0.10 -11.91
C ASP A 63 -0.59 -1.26 -11.45
N ILE A 64 0.25 -2.26 -11.41
CA ILE A 64 -0.17 -3.63 -11.12
C ILE A 64 0.06 -4.08 -9.68
N HIS A 65 0.63 -3.21 -8.85
CA HIS A 65 0.78 -3.48 -7.42
C HIS A 65 0.76 -2.19 -6.60
N MET A 66 -0.33 -2.00 -5.87
CA MET A 66 -0.51 -0.87 -4.96
C MET A 66 -1.63 -1.14 -3.95
N HIS A 67 -1.72 -0.30 -2.92
CA HIS A 67 -2.75 -0.33 -1.88
C HIS A 67 -3.52 0.99 -1.87
N ILE A 68 -4.80 0.96 -2.27
CA ILE A 68 -5.65 2.17 -2.21
C ILE A 68 -5.73 2.68 -0.76
N GLU A 69 -5.79 1.77 0.19
CA GLU A 69 -5.90 2.05 1.63
C GLU A 69 -4.71 2.85 2.17
N SER A 70 -3.52 2.69 1.59
CA SER A 70 -2.34 3.50 1.95
C SER A 70 -2.51 4.98 1.62
N SER A 71 -3.37 5.29 0.65
CA SER A 71 -3.79 6.68 0.39
C SER A 71 -4.75 7.21 1.46
N MET A 72 -5.24 6.36 2.37
CA MET A 72 -6.25 6.69 3.38
C MET A 72 -7.53 7.28 2.79
N THR A 73 -7.85 7.03 1.52
CA THR A 73 -9.05 7.53 0.84
C THR A 73 -9.85 6.40 0.19
N THR A 74 -11.09 6.71 -0.18
CA THR A 74 -11.95 5.77 -0.89
C THR A 74 -11.51 5.55 -2.34
N PRO A 75 -11.87 4.42 -2.97
CA PRO A 75 -11.52 4.13 -4.37
C PRO A 75 -11.88 5.24 -5.37
N GLY A 76 -13.01 5.92 -5.17
CA GLY A 76 -13.43 7.04 -6.01
C GLY A 76 -12.53 8.25 -5.88
N SER A 77 -12.18 8.65 -4.65
CA SER A 77 -11.25 9.76 -4.40
C SER A 77 -9.84 9.46 -4.91
N PHE A 78 -9.35 8.24 -4.67
CA PHE A 78 -8.09 7.75 -5.23
C PHE A 78 -8.09 7.78 -6.76
N GLY A 79 -9.15 7.24 -7.39
CA GLY A 79 -9.27 7.14 -8.85
C GLY A 79 -9.20 8.50 -9.55
N ASN A 80 -9.79 9.55 -8.95
CA ASN A 80 -9.67 10.93 -9.45
C ASN A 80 -8.22 11.42 -9.43
N CYS A 81 -7.47 11.10 -8.38
CA CYS A 81 -6.06 11.48 -8.28
C CYS A 81 -5.21 10.68 -9.29
N ALA A 82 -5.45 9.39 -9.42
CA ALA A 82 -4.75 8.54 -10.37
C ALA A 82 -4.99 9.00 -11.82
N ALA A 83 -6.24 9.32 -12.18
CA ALA A 83 -6.61 9.88 -13.47
C ALA A 83 -5.81 11.16 -13.79
N LYS A 84 -5.75 12.11 -12.85
CA LYS A 84 -4.94 13.33 -12.97
C LYS A 84 -3.46 13.05 -13.25
N ASN A 85 -2.95 11.94 -12.74
CA ASN A 85 -1.57 11.51 -12.89
C ASN A 85 -1.35 10.59 -14.11
N GLY A 86 -2.35 10.44 -14.99
CA GLY A 86 -2.23 9.63 -16.21
C GLY A 86 -2.34 8.13 -16.00
N VAL A 87 -2.69 7.68 -14.81
CA VAL A 87 -2.95 6.26 -14.52
C VAL A 87 -4.41 5.95 -14.85
N THR A 88 -4.63 4.98 -15.73
CA THR A 88 -5.97 4.61 -16.22
C THR A 88 -6.42 3.23 -15.74
N THR A 89 -5.50 2.46 -15.17
CA THR A 89 -5.78 1.12 -14.63
C THR A 89 -4.87 0.86 -13.44
N VAL A 90 -5.42 0.30 -12.37
CA VAL A 90 -4.65 -0.19 -11.23
C VAL A 90 -5.09 -1.59 -10.82
N VAL A 91 -4.17 -2.36 -10.22
CA VAL A 91 -4.48 -3.58 -9.46
C VAL A 91 -4.13 -3.29 -8.00
N SER A 92 -5.16 -3.17 -7.16
CA SER A 92 -5.02 -2.92 -5.73
C SER A 92 -5.05 -4.22 -4.95
N GLU A 93 -4.22 -4.31 -3.94
CA GLU A 93 -4.24 -5.44 -3.00
C GLU A 93 -4.91 -4.98 -1.70
N PRO A 94 -6.17 -5.42 -1.41
CA PRO A 94 -7.00 -4.82 -0.36
C PRO A 94 -6.87 -5.54 0.99
N HIS A 95 -5.66 -5.93 1.42
CA HIS A 95 -5.47 -6.68 2.67
C HIS A 95 -5.77 -5.84 3.92
N GLU A 96 -5.59 -4.54 3.86
CA GLU A 96 -5.90 -3.63 4.96
C GLU A 96 -7.39 -3.67 5.30
N MET A 97 -8.24 -3.49 4.29
CA MET A 97 -9.69 -3.60 4.45
C MET A 97 -10.11 -5.03 4.82
N ALA A 98 -9.42 -6.04 4.28
CA ALA A 98 -9.66 -7.44 4.63
C ALA A 98 -9.35 -7.75 6.10
N ASN A 99 -8.29 -7.16 6.66
CA ASN A 99 -7.96 -7.29 8.08
C ASN A 99 -9.04 -6.69 9.00
N VAL A 100 -9.82 -5.72 8.51
CA VAL A 100 -10.90 -5.09 9.30
C VAL A 100 -12.26 -5.76 9.07
N LYS A 101 -12.62 -6.12 7.83
CA LYS A 101 -13.98 -6.59 7.47
C LYS A 101 -13.99 -7.89 6.65
N GLY A 102 -12.85 -8.57 6.48
CA GLY A 102 -12.76 -9.83 5.74
C GLY A 102 -13.21 -9.69 4.28
N VAL A 103 -13.77 -10.75 3.73
CA VAL A 103 -14.30 -10.79 2.35
C VAL A 103 -15.29 -9.66 2.10
N ARG A 104 -16.14 -9.34 3.08
CA ARG A 104 -17.11 -8.25 2.93
C ARG A 104 -16.44 -6.91 2.69
N GLY A 105 -15.33 -6.63 3.38
CA GLY A 105 -14.54 -5.41 3.16
C GLY A 105 -14.06 -5.29 1.72
N ILE A 106 -13.53 -6.38 1.17
CA ILE A 106 -13.06 -6.43 -0.22
C ILE A 106 -14.22 -6.18 -1.21
N LEU A 107 -15.37 -6.83 -1.00
CA LEU A 107 -16.54 -6.66 -1.88
C LEU A 107 -17.08 -5.22 -1.86
N GLU A 108 -17.02 -4.55 -0.72
CA GLU A 108 -17.39 -3.13 -0.61
C GLU A 108 -16.37 -2.22 -1.30
N MET A 109 -15.06 -2.52 -1.23
CA MET A 109 -14.04 -1.81 -2.01
C MET A 109 -14.25 -1.97 -3.52
N ILE A 110 -14.54 -3.19 -3.99
CA ILE A 110 -14.91 -3.45 -5.39
C ILE A 110 -16.17 -2.65 -5.79
N SER A 111 -17.14 -2.58 -4.92
CA SER A 111 -18.38 -1.84 -5.17
C SER A 111 -18.15 -0.33 -5.22
N ALA A 112 -17.32 0.20 -4.31
CA ALA A 112 -16.97 1.62 -4.25
C ALA A 112 -16.07 2.07 -5.45
N ALA A 113 -15.43 1.14 -6.13
CA ALA A 113 -14.61 1.40 -7.29
C ALA A 113 -15.39 1.55 -8.62
N LYS A 114 -16.66 1.12 -8.67
CA LYS A 114 -17.45 1.06 -9.92
C LYS A 114 -17.60 2.38 -10.65
N ASP A 115 -17.69 3.48 -9.89
CA ASP A 115 -17.89 4.82 -10.44
C ASP A 115 -16.58 5.61 -10.50
N ALA A 116 -15.43 4.96 -10.25
CA ALA A 116 -14.12 5.59 -10.41
C ALA A 116 -13.83 5.91 -11.89
N PRO A 117 -13.13 7.01 -12.20
CA PRO A 117 -12.82 7.38 -13.60
C PRO A 117 -11.80 6.46 -14.25
N ILE A 118 -11.19 5.55 -13.52
CA ILE A 118 -10.20 4.56 -13.99
C ILE A 118 -10.70 3.14 -13.71
N ASP A 119 -10.09 2.14 -14.33
CA ASP A 119 -10.36 0.75 -13.95
C ASP A 119 -9.55 0.37 -12.71
N ILE A 120 -10.22 -0.16 -11.71
CA ILE A 120 -9.62 -0.67 -10.48
C ILE A 120 -9.91 -2.16 -10.39
N PHE A 121 -8.86 -2.96 -10.51
CA PHE A 121 -8.88 -4.40 -10.27
C PHE A 121 -8.27 -4.71 -8.91
N TYR A 122 -8.44 -5.96 -8.46
CA TYR A 122 -8.00 -6.38 -7.13
C TYR A 122 -7.22 -7.68 -7.18
N GLY A 123 -6.25 -7.80 -6.26
CA GLY A 123 -5.63 -9.07 -5.90
C GLY A 123 -6.41 -9.75 -4.76
N ILE A 124 -6.32 -11.08 -4.68
CA ILE A 124 -6.83 -11.85 -3.53
C ILE A 124 -5.82 -11.69 -2.40
N PRO A 125 -6.15 -11.03 -1.27
CA PRO A 125 -5.25 -10.98 -0.12
C PRO A 125 -5.08 -12.38 0.47
N SER A 126 -3.84 -12.81 0.64
CA SER A 126 -3.53 -14.17 1.10
C SER A 126 -2.98 -14.22 2.53
N SER A 127 -2.68 -13.06 3.10
CA SER A 127 -2.02 -12.92 4.40
C SER A 127 -2.88 -12.09 5.36
N VAL A 128 -4.07 -12.63 5.71
CA VAL A 128 -5.05 -12.00 6.62
C VAL A 128 -5.54 -13.04 7.63
N PRO A 129 -5.02 -13.00 8.88
CA PRO A 129 -3.98 -12.09 9.42
C PRO A 129 -2.62 -12.26 8.75
N SER A 130 -1.72 -11.30 8.97
CA SER A 130 -0.36 -11.34 8.40
C SER A 130 0.48 -12.50 8.95
N THR A 131 0.18 -12.93 10.17
CA THR A 131 0.77 -14.11 10.82
C THR A 131 -0.31 -15.13 11.22
N SER A 132 -0.79 -15.08 12.47
CA SER A 132 -1.82 -15.99 12.99
C SER A 132 -2.70 -15.32 14.05
N GLU A 133 -3.90 -15.89 14.28
CA GLU A 133 -4.80 -15.42 15.33
C GLU A 133 -4.23 -15.61 16.75
N GLU A 134 -3.15 -16.38 16.93
CA GLU A 134 -2.43 -16.51 18.20
C GLU A 134 -1.52 -15.32 18.49
N LEU A 135 -1.07 -14.61 17.46
CA LEU A 135 -0.13 -13.49 17.57
C LEU A 135 -0.79 -12.13 17.42
N GLU A 136 -1.91 -12.04 16.71
CA GLU A 136 -2.61 -10.79 16.43
C GLU A 136 -4.11 -11.00 16.27
N THR A 137 -4.93 -10.06 16.74
CA THR A 137 -6.38 -10.08 16.51
C THR A 137 -6.73 -9.16 15.35
N THR A 138 -7.34 -9.71 14.30
CA THR A 138 -7.88 -8.95 13.17
C THR A 138 -9.41 -8.96 13.18
N GLY A 139 -10.05 -8.02 12.50
CA GLY A 139 -11.51 -7.99 12.33
C GLY A 139 -11.99 -9.09 11.38
N GLY A 140 -11.23 -9.39 10.31
CA GLY A 140 -11.49 -10.42 9.32
C GLY A 140 -10.38 -11.45 9.17
N VAL A 141 -10.69 -12.56 8.51
CA VAL A 141 -9.74 -13.63 8.16
C VAL A 141 -10.02 -14.02 6.71
N ILE A 142 -8.97 -14.31 5.95
CA ILE A 142 -9.06 -14.82 4.58
C ILE A 142 -8.49 -16.25 4.54
N ASP A 143 -9.37 -17.22 4.66
CA ASP A 143 -9.07 -18.63 4.57
C ASP A 143 -9.20 -19.16 3.11
N PHE A 144 -9.01 -20.46 2.92
CA PHE A 144 -9.10 -21.11 1.61
C PHE A 144 -10.46 -20.87 0.91
N GLU A 145 -11.58 -20.97 1.62
CA GLU A 145 -12.90 -20.78 1.03
C GLU A 145 -13.15 -19.30 0.71
N ALA A 146 -12.65 -18.38 1.52
CA ALA A 146 -12.66 -16.94 1.25
C ALA A 146 -11.87 -16.60 -0.02
N MET A 147 -10.64 -17.13 -0.18
CA MET A 147 -9.83 -16.94 -1.39
C MET A 147 -10.53 -17.50 -2.63
N LYS A 148 -11.12 -18.68 -2.51
CA LYS A 148 -11.88 -19.31 -3.59
C LYS A 148 -13.14 -18.53 -3.96
N HIS A 149 -13.82 -17.93 -2.99
CA HIS A 149 -14.96 -17.05 -3.24
C HIS A 149 -14.52 -15.82 -4.05
N LEU A 150 -13.46 -15.16 -3.62
CA LEU A 150 -12.89 -13.98 -4.29
C LEU A 150 -12.40 -14.27 -5.71
N LEU A 151 -11.87 -15.46 -5.96
CA LEU A 151 -11.48 -15.89 -7.31
C LEU A 151 -12.65 -15.88 -8.31
N GLY A 152 -13.89 -15.98 -7.82
CA GLY A 152 -15.10 -15.89 -8.64
C GLY A 152 -15.52 -14.46 -9.02
N GLU A 153 -14.92 -13.44 -8.42
CA GLU A 153 -15.24 -12.04 -8.68
C GLU A 153 -14.53 -11.56 -9.96
N LYS A 154 -15.27 -10.91 -10.87
CA LYS A 154 -14.75 -10.53 -12.20
C LYS A 154 -13.65 -9.46 -12.14
N ASP A 155 -13.65 -8.63 -11.09
CA ASP A 155 -12.69 -7.54 -10.92
C ASP A 155 -11.48 -7.98 -10.07
N VAL A 156 -11.40 -9.29 -9.72
CA VAL A 156 -10.25 -9.93 -9.06
C VAL A 156 -9.42 -10.67 -10.11
N VAL A 157 -8.13 -10.31 -10.26
CA VAL A 157 -7.31 -10.70 -11.42
C VAL A 157 -6.02 -11.44 -11.08
N CYS A 158 -5.62 -11.45 -9.81
CA CYS A 158 -4.41 -12.13 -9.35
C CYS A 158 -4.57 -12.57 -7.89
N VAL A 159 -3.66 -13.41 -7.40
CA VAL A 159 -3.40 -13.48 -5.96
C VAL A 159 -2.49 -12.31 -5.62
N GLY A 160 -2.85 -11.54 -4.60
CA GLY A 160 -2.06 -10.45 -4.08
C GLY A 160 -0.76 -10.93 -3.43
N GLU A 161 -0.04 -10.02 -2.82
CA GLU A 161 1.27 -10.32 -2.26
C GLU A 161 1.23 -11.40 -1.16
N ILE A 162 2.14 -12.36 -1.27
CA ILE A 162 2.30 -13.41 -0.27
C ILE A 162 3.41 -12.98 0.70
N MET A 163 3.01 -12.43 1.86
CA MET A 163 3.94 -11.89 2.86
C MET A 163 4.53 -12.94 3.78
N ASN A 164 3.83 -14.04 4.06
CA ASN A 164 4.30 -15.09 4.95
C ASN A 164 5.26 -16.08 4.27
N TYR A 165 6.21 -15.54 3.49
CA TYR A 165 7.10 -16.30 2.63
C TYR A 165 8.00 -17.29 3.36
N ARG A 166 8.35 -17.03 4.63
CA ARG A 166 9.24 -17.90 5.41
C ARG A 166 8.55 -19.18 5.86
N GLU A 167 7.28 -19.11 6.22
CA GLU A 167 6.50 -20.28 6.64
C GLU A 167 6.09 -21.10 5.43
N ILE A 168 5.62 -20.46 4.37
CA ILE A 168 5.14 -21.12 3.16
C ILE A 168 6.21 -22.04 2.51
N ILE A 169 7.50 -21.69 2.61
CA ILE A 169 8.59 -22.54 2.11
C ILE A 169 8.98 -23.68 3.05
N ARG A 170 8.48 -23.67 4.29
CA ARG A 170 8.78 -24.67 5.33
C ARG A 170 7.61 -25.61 5.57
N GLU A 171 6.37 -25.11 5.50
CA GLU A 171 5.16 -25.82 5.88
C GLU A 171 4.18 -25.95 4.70
N ASN A 172 3.69 -27.18 4.47
CA ASN A 172 2.75 -27.47 3.37
C ASN A 172 1.27 -27.49 3.80
N HIS A 173 0.95 -27.00 4.99
CA HIS A 173 -0.40 -27.13 5.57
C HIS A 173 -1.15 -25.81 5.74
N LEU A 174 -0.53 -24.69 5.37
CA LEU A 174 -1.16 -23.38 5.43
C LEU A 174 -2.31 -23.26 4.42
N GLU A 175 -3.30 -22.44 4.72
CA GLU A 175 -4.44 -22.22 3.83
C GLU A 175 -3.99 -21.71 2.46
N ILE A 176 -3.00 -20.84 2.43
CA ILE A 176 -2.42 -20.33 1.18
C ILE A 176 -1.74 -21.44 0.37
N THR A 177 -1.03 -22.40 0.96
CA THR A 177 -0.41 -23.49 0.20
C THR A 177 -1.45 -24.40 -0.44
N LYS A 178 -2.55 -24.68 0.26
CA LYS A 178 -3.70 -25.41 -0.30
C LYS A 178 -4.33 -24.66 -1.47
N PHE A 179 -4.43 -23.32 -1.36
CA PHE A 179 -4.99 -22.50 -2.43
C PHE A 179 -4.07 -22.43 -3.65
N LEU A 180 -2.75 -22.34 -3.48
CA LEU A 180 -1.79 -22.40 -4.56
C LEU A 180 -1.83 -23.75 -5.30
N ASP A 181 -1.98 -24.86 -4.58
CA ASP A 181 -2.16 -26.18 -5.18
C ASP A 181 -3.47 -26.27 -5.98
N TYR A 182 -4.55 -25.70 -5.46
CA TYR A 182 -5.83 -25.60 -6.16
C TYR A 182 -5.69 -24.76 -7.45
N LEU A 183 -5.08 -23.58 -7.39
CA LEU A 183 -4.85 -22.73 -8.57
C LEU A 183 -4.03 -23.44 -9.64
N ARG A 184 -2.98 -24.17 -9.24
CA ARG A 184 -2.13 -24.91 -10.17
C ARG A 184 -2.91 -25.97 -10.94
N GLN A 185 -3.91 -26.59 -10.32
CA GLN A 185 -4.72 -27.66 -10.92
C GLN A 185 -5.88 -27.10 -11.76
N GLU A 186 -6.63 -26.15 -11.23
CA GLU A 186 -7.91 -25.69 -11.81
C GLU A 186 -7.76 -24.38 -12.63
N HIS A 187 -6.75 -23.54 -12.31
CA HIS A 187 -6.52 -22.25 -12.95
C HIS A 187 -5.05 -22.06 -13.36
N PRO A 188 -4.48 -22.95 -14.19
CA PRO A 188 -3.07 -22.87 -14.57
C PRO A 188 -2.79 -21.53 -15.28
N GLY A 189 -1.74 -20.84 -14.84
CA GLY A 189 -1.35 -19.52 -15.38
C GLY A 189 -2.03 -18.33 -14.71
N TYR A 190 -2.80 -18.55 -13.63
CA TYR A 190 -3.28 -17.43 -12.79
C TYR A 190 -2.09 -16.69 -12.19
N VAL A 191 -2.15 -15.35 -12.19
CA VAL A 191 -1.04 -14.53 -11.72
C VAL A 191 -0.98 -14.58 -10.19
N ILE A 192 0.23 -14.79 -9.65
CA ILE A 192 0.47 -14.88 -8.21
C ILE A 192 1.63 -13.95 -7.88
N GLU A 193 1.35 -12.92 -7.09
CA GLU A 193 2.34 -11.93 -6.67
C GLU A 193 2.96 -12.31 -5.32
N GLY A 194 4.18 -11.91 -5.09
CA GLY A 194 4.92 -12.22 -3.88
C GLY A 194 5.46 -10.98 -3.19
N HIS A 195 5.78 -11.19 -1.91
CA HIS A 195 6.48 -10.25 -1.05
C HIS A 195 7.58 -11.02 -0.33
N CYS A 196 8.76 -11.09 -0.92
CA CYS A 196 9.81 -11.97 -0.42
C CYS A 196 11.16 -11.27 -0.18
N PRO A 197 11.21 -10.26 0.72
CA PRO A 197 12.46 -9.59 1.03
C PRO A 197 13.49 -10.59 1.57
N SER A 198 14.73 -10.49 1.10
CA SER A 198 15.87 -11.30 1.58
C SER A 198 15.80 -12.80 1.29
N LEU A 199 14.85 -13.32 0.49
CA LEU A 199 14.91 -14.68 -0.02
C LEU A 199 15.98 -14.79 -1.10
N VAL A 200 16.86 -15.78 -0.96
CA VAL A 200 17.94 -16.07 -1.90
C VAL A 200 18.13 -17.57 -2.08
N ASP A 201 18.88 -17.96 -3.09
CA ASP A 201 19.34 -19.32 -3.34
C ASP A 201 18.18 -20.36 -3.35
N LEU A 202 18.33 -21.44 -2.60
CA LEU A 202 17.35 -22.53 -2.56
C LEU A 202 15.99 -22.09 -2.02
N ASP A 203 15.95 -21.15 -1.07
CA ASP A 203 14.68 -20.71 -0.50
C ASP A 203 13.90 -19.83 -1.50
N LEU A 204 14.57 -19.02 -2.30
CA LEU A 204 13.95 -18.33 -3.45
C LEU A 204 13.42 -19.35 -4.48
N ALA A 205 14.21 -20.38 -4.79
CA ALA A 205 13.77 -21.43 -5.72
C ALA A 205 12.54 -22.19 -5.22
N LYS A 206 12.44 -22.48 -3.92
CA LYS A 206 11.24 -23.11 -3.33
C LYS A 206 10.01 -22.20 -3.46
N PHE A 207 10.17 -20.90 -3.20
CA PHE A 207 9.09 -19.93 -3.32
C PHE A 207 8.55 -19.86 -4.76
N LEU A 208 9.46 -19.73 -5.73
CA LEU A 208 9.12 -19.79 -7.16
C LEU A 208 8.47 -21.12 -7.58
N TYR A 209 8.92 -22.24 -7.00
CA TYR A 209 8.36 -23.57 -7.30
C TYR A 209 6.89 -23.70 -6.87
N LEU A 210 6.44 -22.92 -5.90
CA LEU A 210 5.03 -22.82 -5.52
C LEU A 210 4.18 -22.06 -6.55
N GLY A 211 4.80 -21.44 -7.56
CA GLY A 211 4.12 -20.69 -8.62
C GLY A 211 4.11 -19.18 -8.41
N ILE A 212 4.71 -18.69 -7.32
CA ILE A 212 4.78 -17.27 -6.99
C ILE A 212 5.94 -16.66 -7.78
N ASN A 213 5.65 -15.80 -8.74
CA ASN A 213 6.65 -15.36 -9.72
C ASN A 213 6.66 -13.84 -10.00
N GLY A 214 6.14 -13.01 -9.09
CA GLY A 214 6.30 -11.56 -9.03
C GLY A 214 6.91 -11.14 -7.69
N ASP A 215 7.62 -10.03 -7.63
CA ASP A 215 8.15 -9.44 -6.39
C ASP A 215 8.47 -7.95 -6.58
N HIS A 216 7.99 -7.12 -5.65
CA HIS A 216 8.17 -5.66 -5.64
C HIS A 216 9.07 -5.19 -4.50
N THR A 217 9.53 -6.07 -3.62
CA THR A 217 10.23 -5.69 -2.40
C THR A 217 11.62 -5.09 -2.66
N GLU A 218 12.20 -4.42 -1.65
CA GLU A 218 13.51 -3.79 -1.78
C GLU A 218 14.63 -4.83 -1.79
N HIS A 219 15.53 -4.74 -2.79
CA HIS A 219 16.61 -5.68 -3.02
C HIS A 219 17.96 -5.00 -3.30
N THR A 220 19.02 -5.73 -3.05
CA THR A 220 20.34 -5.46 -3.61
C THR A 220 20.37 -5.89 -5.09
N LEU A 221 21.36 -5.39 -5.85
CA LEU A 221 21.54 -5.79 -7.24
C LEU A 221 21.71 -7.31 -7.40
N GLU A 222 22.39 -7.97 -6.48
CA GLU A 222 22.62 -9.42 -6.53
C GLU A 222 21.32 -10.22 -6.32
N GLU A 223 20.45 -9.75 -5.42
CA GLU A 223 19.13 -10.34 -5.21
C GLU A 223 18.22 -10.14 -6.42
N VAL A 224 18.30 -8.97 -7.09
CA VAL A 224 17.56 -8.71 -8.34
C VAL A 224 18.02 -9.68 -9.44
N LYS A 225 19.33 -9.90 -9.59
CA LYS A 225 19.87 -10.86 -10.57
C LYS A 225 19.34 -12.26 -10.33
N GLN A 226 19.40 -12.75 -9.09
CA GLN A 226 18.89 -14.08 -8.74
C GLN A 226 17.40 -14.23 -9.09
N ARG A 227 16.57 -13.21 -8.84
CA ARG A 227 15.13 -13.23 -9.18
C ARG A 227 14.92 -13.35 -10.68
N ILE A 228 15.55 -12.49 -11.46
CA ILE A 228 15.42 -12.46 -12.91
C ILE A 228 15.97 -13.76 -13.54
N GLU A 229 17.14 -14.22 -13.10
CA GLU A 229 17.76 -15.45 -13.58
C GLU A 229 16.91 -16.70 -13.28
N ASN A 230 16.10 -16.67 -12.23
CA ASN A 230 15.16 -17.74 -11.88
C ASN A 230 13.76 -17.54 -12.48
N GLY A 231 13.55 -16.52 -13.34
CA GLY A 231 12.29 -16.30 -14.07
C GLY A 231 11.23 -15.54 -13.30
N MET A 232 11.60 -14.78 -12.28
CA MET A 232 10.68 -13.92 -11.52
C MET A 232 10.46 -12.59 -12.26
N PHE A 233 9.22 -12.15 -12.36
CA PHE A 233 8.88 -10.83 -12.85
C PHE A 233 9.24 -9.79 -11.79
N PHE A 234 9.91 -8.71 -12.19
CA PHE A 234 10.44 -7.73 -11.26
C PHE A 234 9.64 -6.42 -11.29
N GLU A 235 9.06 -6.05 -10.18
CA GLU A 235 8.25 -4.86 -10.00
C GLU A 235 9.08 -3.76 -9.33
N ILE A 236 9.27 -2.67 -10.06
CA ILE A 236 10.19 -1.58 -9.69
C ILE A 236 9.40 -0.49 -8.97
N GLN A 237 9.47 -0.48 -7.64
CA GLN A 237 8.96 0.62 -6.83
C GLN A 237 10.02 1.72 -6.59
N ASP A 238 9.65 2.83 -5.96
CA ASP A 238 10.55 3.98 -5.69
C ASP A 238 11.86 3.59 -4.98
N LYS A 239 11.80 2.69 -4.00
CA LYS A 239 12.98 2.19 -3.26
C LYS A 239 13.96 1.39 -4.15
N MET A 240 13.50 0.93 -5.30
CA MET A 240 14.31 0.17 -6.27
C MET A 240 14.87 1.02 -7.42
N LEU A 241 14.64 2.33 -7.41
CA LEU A 241 15.23 3.27 -8.37
C LEU A 241 16.73 3.50 -8.05
N LYS A 242 17.49 2.41 -8.03
CA LYS A 242 18.92 2.39 -7.79
C LYS A 242 19.67 2.40 -9.13
N PRO A 243 20.65 3.29 -9.36
CA PRO A 243 21.35 3.39 -10.65
C PRO A 243 21.91 2.06 -11.15
N GLU A 244 22.47 1.24 -10.26
CA GLU A 244 23.03 -0.07 -10.59
C GLU A 244 21.98 -1.08 -11.05
N VAL A 245 20.78 -1.05 -10.46
CA VAL A 245 19.65 -1.93 -10.84
C VAL A 245 19.11 -1.51 -12.21
N LEU A 246 18.86 -0.21 -12.40
CA LEU A 246 18.35 0.31 -13.66
C LEU A 246 19.36 0.10 -14.81
N SER A 247 20.66 0.27 -14.55
CA SER A 247 21.71 -0.03 -15.55
C SER A 247 21.72 -1.50 -15.93
N TYR A 248 21.60 -2.41 -14.95
CA TYR A 248 21.55 -3.86 -15.23
C TYR A 248 20.35 -4.23 -16.11
N ILE A 249 19.17 -3.67 -15.85
CA ILE A 249 17.97 -3.90 -16.68
C ILE A 249 18.19 -3.40 -18.11
N CYS A 250 18.78 -2.21 -18.26
CA CYS A 250 19.04 -1.62 -19.58
C CYS A 250 20.09 -2.38 -20.38
N GLU A 251 21.22 -2.72 -19.77
CA GLU A 251 22.34 -3.41 -20.40
C GLU A 251 21.99 -4.83 -20.88
N ASN A 252 21.08 -5.50 -20.15
CA ASN A 252 20.63 -6.85 -20.46
C ASN A 252 19.29 -6.88 -21.23
N HIS A 253 18.73 -5.71 -21.58
CA HIS A 253 17.46 -5.58 -22.31
C HIS A 253 16.27 -6.28 -21.63
N LEU A 254 16.16 -6.20 -20.30
CA LEU A 254 15.18 -6.94 -19.48
C LEU A 254 13.80 -6.26 -19.38
N PHE A 255 13.48 -5.37 -20.29
CA PHE A 255 12.27 -4.54 -20.23
C PHE A 255 10.95 -5.33 -20.25
N GLU A 256 10.93 -6.53 -20.86
CA GLU A 256 9.76 -7.41 -20.90
C GLU A 256 9.49 -8.15 -19.59
N TYR A 257 10.45 -8.12 -18.67
CA TYR A 257 10.41 -8.87 -17.41
C TYR A 257 10.29 -7.98 -16.19
N CYS A 258 9.95 -6.69 -16.41
CA CYS A 258 9.72 -5.76 -15.32
C CYS A 258 8.61 -4.75 -15.65
N SER A 259 8.03 -4.18 -14.60
CA SER A 259 7.13 -3.02 -14.66
C SER A 259 7.45 -2.05 -13.51
N PHE A 260 6.98 -0.80 -13.65
CA PHE A 260 6.95 0.12 -12.52
C PHE A 260 5.66 -0.08 -11.73
N VAL A 261 5.76 0.02 -10.40
CA VAL A 261 4.64 -0.05 -9.45
C VAL A 261 4.82 0.99 -8.34
N THR A 262 3.77 1.29 -7.60
CA THR A 262 3.86 2.29 -6.52
C THR A 262 3.96 1.68 -5.13
N ASP A 263 3.36 0.53 -4.88
CA ASP A 263 3.26 -0.03 -3.54
C ASP A 263 2.50 0.94 -2.60
N ASP A 264 2.90 1.13 -1.37
CA ASP A 264 2.33 2.07 -0.41
C ASP A 264 2.61 3.53 -0.79
N THR A 265 1.58 4.26 -1.19
CA THR A 265 1.67 5.70 -1.44
C THR A 265 0.70 6.47 -0.55
N MET A 266 1.25 7.19 0.43
CA MET A 266 0.46 7.97 1.38
C MET A 266 -0.22 9.19 0.72
N ALA A 267 -1.36 9.62 1.28
CA ALA A 267 -2.18 10.70 0.72
C ALA A 267 -1.42 12.00 0.45
N ASP A 268 -0.54 12.41 1.34
CA ASP A 268 0.26 13.63 1.21
C ASP A 268 1.29 13.52 0.07
N VAL A 269 1.92 12.37 -0.09
CA VAL A 269 2.86 12.07 -1.17
C VAL A 269 2.12 12.00 -2.50
N LEU A 270 1.01 11.27 -2.56
CA LEU A 270 0.17 11.13 -3.75
C LEU A 270 -0.33 12.48 -4.25
N TYR A 271 -0.77 13.35 -3.35
CA TYR A 271 -1.27 14.68 -3.71
C TYR A 271 -0.16 15.63 -4.19
N GLU A 272 1.01 15.64 -3.54
CA GLU A 272 2.08 16.60 -3.81
C GLU A 272 3.06 16.15 -4.90
N GLN A 273 3.33 14.84 -5.01
CA GLN A 273 4.39 14.31 -5.88
C GLN A 273 3.85 13.53 -7.09
N GLY A 274 2.62 13.03 -7.02
CA GLY A 274 2.03 12.18 -8.04
C GLY A 274 1.98 10.71 -7.64
N HIS A 275 1.61 9.87 -8.59
CA HIS A 275 1.44 8.42 -8.45
C HIS A 275 2.53 7.66 -9.25
N LEU A 276 2.16 6.64 -10.02
CA LEU A 276 3.07 5.89 -10.88
C LEU A 276 3.90 6.79 -11.82
N ASN A 277 3.30 7.88 -12.30
CA ASN A 277 4.01 8.88 -13.12
C ASN A 277 5.23 9.46 -12.40
N ALA A 278 5.20 9.60 -11.06
CA ALA A 278 6.34 10.08 -10.29
C ALA A 278 7.48 9.05 -10.23
N VAL A 279 7.16 7.78 -10.04
CA VAL A 279 8.14 6.67 -10.05
C VAL A 279 8.82 6.60 -11.43
N VAL A 280 8.02 6.62 -12.50
CA VAL A 280 8.52 6.56 -13.88
C VAL A 280 9.34 7.80 -14.22
N GLN A 281 8.91 8.99 -13.79
CA GLN A 281 9.64 10.25 -13.98
C GLN A 281 11.02 10.20 -13.32
N LYS A 282 11.11 9.75 -12.07
CA LYS A 282 12.39 9.57 -11.37
C LYS A 282 13.31 8.57 -12.08
N ALA A 283 12.77 7.46 -12.59
CA ALA A 283 13.55 6.50 -13.36
C ALA A 283 14.18 7.15 -14.60
N ILE A 284 13.43 7.97 -15.34
CA ILE A 284 13.93 8.72 -16.50
C ILE A 284 15.03 9.71 -16.08
N GLU A 285 14.85 10.42 -14.98
CA GLU A 285 15.83 11.39 -14.45
C GLU A 285 17.14 10.74 -14.01
N ILE A 286 17.09 9.49 -13.53
CA ILE A 286 18.28 8.69 -13.17
C ILE A 286 18.99 8.13 -14.43
N GLY A 287 18.32 8.16 -15.61
CA GLY A 287 18.91 7.75 -16.88
C GLY A 287 18.26 6.53 -17.53
N PHE A 288 17.12 6.03 -17.01
CA PHE A 288 16.36 5.00 -17.70
C PHE A 288 15.79 5.55 -19.01
N PRO A 289 15.94 4.88 -20.17
CA PRO A 289 15.47 5.43 -21.45
C PRO A 289 13.96 5.66 -21.44
N LYS A 290 13.52 6.86 -21.78
CA LYS A 290 12.11 7.28 -21.66
C LYS A 290 11.13 6.40 -22.43
N GLU A 291 11.49 5.93 -23.62
CA GLU A 291 10.65 5.04 -24.41
C GLU A 291 10.49 3.66 -23.75
N GLN A 292 11.54 3.19 -23.10
CA GLN A 292 11.49 1.96 -22.32
C GLN A 292 10.71 2.16 -21.01
N ALA A 293 10.86 3.32 -20.38
CA ALA A 293 10.11 3.66 -19.16
C ALA A 293 8.58 3.69 -19.46
N ILE A 294 8.17 4.32 -20.54
CA ILE A 294 6.77 4.32 -21.00
C ILE A 294 6.31 2.87 -21.28
N TYR A 295 7.13 2.07 -21.95
CA TYR A 295 6.84 0.67 -22.25
C TYR A 295 6.61 -0.16 -20.97
N CYS A 296 7.50 -0.01 -19.97
CA CYS A 296 7.40 -0.69 -18.67
C CYS A 296 6.28 -0.15 -17.75
N ALA A 297 5.72 1.03 -18.05
CA ALA A 297 4.60 1.61 -17.31
C ALA A 297 3.24 1.38 -18.00
N THR A 298 3.21 0.82 -19.21
CA THR A 298 1.97 0.68 -20.00
C THR A 298 1.76 -0.72 -20.55
N TYR A 299 2.72 -1.24 -21.32
CA TYR A 299 2.59 -2.51 -22.02
C TYR A 299 2.91 -3.72 -21.13
N THR A 300 4.08 -3.71 -20.46
CA THR A 300 4.54 -4.89 -19.69
C THR A 300 3.63 -5.22 -18.51
N PRO A 301 3.11 -4.23 -17.73
CA PRO A 301 2.15 -4.55 -16.68
C PRO A 301 0.87 -5.19 -17.24
N CYS A 302 0.39 -4.74 -18.43
CA CYS A 302 -0.75 -5.38 -19.08
C CYS A 302 -0.46 -6.81 -19.52
N GLN A 303 0.75 -7.10 -20.00
CA GLN A 303 1.13 -8.47 -20.36
C GLN A 303 1.21 -9.35 -19.12
N ARG A 304 1.75 -8.83 -18.01
CA ARG A 304 1.84 -9.53 -16.72
C ARG A 304 0.46 -9.93 -16.20
N MET A 305 -0.51 -8.99 -16.21
CA MET A 305 -1.87 -9.20 -15.68
C MET A 305 -2.86 -9.78 -16.70
N HIS A 306 -2.38 -10.18 -17.89
CA HIS A 306 -3.21 -10.69 -18.98
C HIS A 306 -4.28 -9.69 -19.46
N PHE A 307 -4.04 -8.40 -19.33
CA PHE A 307 -4.90 -7.33 -19.84
C PHE A 307 -4.61 -7.08 -21.32
N TYR A 308 -5.07 -7.96 -22.18
CA TYR A 308 -4.80 -7.88 -23.62
C TYR A 308 -5.62 -6.84 -24.37
N ASP A 309 -6.52 -6.14 -23.69
CA ASP A 309 -7.41 -5.12 -24.25
C ASP A 309 -6.87 -3.67 -24.13
N ARG A 310 -5.77 -3.44 -23.41
CA ARG A 310 -5.23 -2.11 -23.06
C ARG A 310 -3.70 -2.06 -23.10
N GLY A 311 -3.10 -0.93 -22.67
CA GLY A 311 -1.65 -0.74 -22.57
C GLY A 311 -0.93 -0.47 -23.90
N VAL A 312 -1.67 -0.39 -25.01
CA VAL A 312 -1.13 -0.08 -26.35
C VAL A 312 -2.10 0.78 -27.15
N ILE A 313 -1.57 1.64 -28.00
CA ILE A 313 -2.36 2.37 -28.98
C ILE A 313 -2.40 1.52 -30.26
N ALA A 314 -3.46 0.70 -30.39
CA ALA A 314 -3.64 -0.21 -31.52
C ALA A 314 -5.13 -0.49 -31.78
N PRO A 315 -5.55 -0.75 -33.02
CA PRO A 315 -6.95 -1.04 -33.33
C PRO A 315 -7.55 -2.16 -32.49
N GLY A 316 -8.77 -1.92 -31.98
CA GLY A 316 -9.52 -2.85 -31.12
C GLY A 316 -9.15 -2.80 -29.63
N LYS A 317 -8.13 -2.06 -29.22
CA LYS A 317 -7.76 -1.84 -27.82
C LYS A 317 -8.54 -0.66 -27.25
N LEU A 318 -8.74 -0.65 -25.93
CA LEU A 318 -9.39 0.45 -25.20
C LEU A 318 -8.64 1.76 -25.46
N ALA A 319 -9.38 2.82 -25.74
CA ALA A 319 -8.82 4.13 -26.04
C ALA A 319 -8.46 4.88 -24.74
N ASP A 320 -7.55 4.28 -23.96
CA ASP A 320 -6.96 4.83 -22.75
C ASP A 320 -5.61 5.42 -23.10
N PHE A 321 -5.49 6.75 -23.01
CA PHE A 321 -4.27 7.43 -23.44
C PHE A 321 -4.06 8.77 -22.74
N ILE A 322 -2.82 9.24 -22.81
CA ILE A 322 -2.36 10.51 -22.23
C ILE A 322 -1.80 11.38 -23.35
N ILE A 323 -2.12 12.67 -23.32
CA ILE A 323 -1.48 13.68 -24.16
C ILE A 323 -0.47 14.45 -23.30
N LEU A 324 0.77 14.56 -23.79
CA LEU A 324 1.90 15.20 -23.14
C LEU A 324 2.55 16.23 -24.09
N SER A 325 3.02 17.34 -23.56
CA SER A 325 3.87 18.29 -24.31
C SER A 325 5.29 17.75 -24.51
N ASP A 326 5.80 16.98 -23.57
CA ASP A 326 7.13 16.35 -23.58
C ASP A 326 7.03 14.94 -22.97
N PRO A 327 7.46 13.87 -23.67
CA PRO A 327 7.37 12.51 -23.17
C PRO A 327 8.38 12.18 -22.05
N ALA A 328 9.27 13.11 -21.71
CA ALA A 328 10.14 13.03 -20.55
C ALA A 328 9.56 13.77 -19.32
N LYS A 329 8.35 14.35 -19.44
CA LYS A 329 7.68 15.10 -18.36
C LYS A 329 6.32 14.48 -18.06
N LEU A 330 6.33 13.31 -17.42
CA LEU A 330 5.13 12.53 -17.09
C LEU A 330 4.31 13.14 -15.95
N LEU A 331 4.91 14.02 -15.14
CA LEU A 331 4.21 14.70 -14.04
C LEU A 331 3.25 15.80 -14.47
N ASP A 332 3.23 16.14 -15.77
CA ASP A 332 2.43 17.25 -16.29
C ASP A 332 1.58 16.84 -17.50
N PRO A 333 0.61 15.91 -17.34
CA PRO A 333 -0.30 15.54 -18.41
C PRO A 333 -1.14 16.75 -18.87
N GLU A 334 -1.26 16.94 -20.19
CA GLU A 334 -2.17 17.94 -20.76
C GLU A 334 -3.62 17.46 -20.68
N ALA A 335 -3.84 16.18 -21.01
CA ALA A 335 -5.14 15.53 -20.92
C ALA A 335 -4.97 14.01 -20.76
N VAL A 336 -5.93 13.39 -20.10
CA VAL A 336 -6.03 11.94 -19.92
C VAL A 336 -7.40 11.46 -20.38
N PHE A 337 -7.39 10.39 -21.16
CA PHE A 337 -8.58 9.80 -21.75
C PHE A 337 -8.77 8.36 -21.31
N LYS A 338 -10.02 8.02 -21.02
CA LYS A 338 -10.48 6.68 -20.72
C LYS A 338 -11.59 6.29 -21.68
N ASN A 339 -11.43 5.18 -22.42
CA ASN A 339 -12.37 4.76 -23.46
C ASN A 339 -12.68 5.88 -24.48
N GLY A 340 -11.68 6.72 -24.79
CA GLY A 340 -11.83 7.87 -25.69
C GLY A 340 -12.61 9.05 -25.13
N ILE A 341 -12.96 9.04 -23.86
CA ILE A 341 -13.60 10.13 -23.13
C ILE A 341 -12.55 10.81 -22.25
N VAL A 342 -12.51 12.15 -22.28
CA VAL A 342 -11.60 12.92 -21.43
C VAL A 342 -12.02 12.79 -19.97
N ILE A 343 -11.10 12.33 -19.11
CA ILE A 343 -11.31 12.20 -17.66
C ILE A 343 -10.50 13.24 -16.86
N TYR A 344 -9.48 13.82 -17.50
CA TYR A 344 -8.71 14.92 -16.95
C TYR A 344 -8.23 15.84 -18.08
N GLU A 345 -8.31 17.15 -17.86
CA GLU A 345 -7.79 18.17 -18.75
C GLU A 345 -7.23 19.35 -17.94
N LYS A 346 -5.96 19.66 -18.18
CA LYS A 346 -5.21 20.65 -17.40
C LYS A 346 -5.78 22.07 -17.54
N GLU A 347 -6.08 22.52 -18.76
CA GLU A 347 -6.57 23.88 -19.02
C GLU A 347 -7.92 24.16 -18.35
N ASN A 348 -8.85 23.22 -18.47
CA ASN A 348 -10.21 23.36 -17.95
C ASN A 348 -10.37 22.91 -16.50
N LYS A 349 -9.29 22.42 -15.86
CA LYS A 349 -9.34 21.80 -14.53
C LYS A 349 -10.48 20.76 -14.41
N LEU A 350 -10.76 20.08 -15.54
CA LEU A 350 -11.80 19.08 -15.59
C LEU A 350 -11.37 17.91 -14.68
N SER A 351 -12.21 17.59 -13.71
CA SER A 351 -12.13 16.36 -12.94
C SER A 351 -13.44 15.61 -13.12
N PHE A 352 -13.37 14.32 -13.19
CA PHE A 352 -14.57 13.48 -13.31
C PHE A 352 -15.36 13.57 -11.99
N PRO A 353 -16.65 13.92 -12.02
CA PRO A 353 -17.46 13.92 -10.81
C PRO A 353 -17.67 12.46 -10.37
N VAL A 354 -17.13 12.10 -9.22
CA VAL A 354 -17.42 10.82 -8.58
C VAL A 354 -18.43 11.06 -7.49
N GLU A 355 -19.55 10.36 -7.56
CA GLU A 355 -20.49 10.33 -6.44
C GLU A 355 -19.85 9.60 -5.26
N ALA A 356 -20.03 10.14 -4.05
CA ALA A 356 -19.54 9.50 -2.85
C ALA A 356 -20.23 8.14 -2.66
N TYR A 357 -19.46 7.07 -2.60
CA TYR A 357 -19.99 5.76 -2.29
C TYR A 357 -20.42 5.70 -0.82
N ALA A 358 -21.63 5.29 -0.56
CA ALA A 358 -22.12 5.11 0.81
C ALA A 358 -21.79 3.68 1.29
N PHE A 359 -20.80 3.56 2.16
CA PHE A 359 -20.51 2.28 2.81
C PHE A 359 -21.64 1.87 3.77
N PRO A 360 -21.78 0.56 4.08
CA PRO A 360 -22.71 0.12 5.10
C PRO A 360 -22.45 0.78 6.46
N GLU A 361 -23.51 1.03 7.24
CA GLU A 361 -23.47 1.76 8.51
C GLU A 361 -22.41 1.22 9.49
N ASP A 362 -22.23 -0.10 9.57
CA ASP A 362 -21.27 -0.73 10.45
C ASP A 362 -19.80 -0.54 10.02
N PHE A 363 -19.56 0.02 8.83
CA PHE A 363 -18.21 0.47 8.40
C PHE A 363 -17.82 1.78 9.08
N TYR A 364 -18.80 2.61 9.44
CA TYR A 364 -18.59 3.85 10.20
C TYR A 364 -18.58 3.62 11.73
N HIS A 365 -18.82 2.38 12.18
CA HIS A 365 -18.82 1.98 13.58
C HIS A 365 -17.94 0.76 13.80
N SER A 366 -16.71 0.83 13.33
CA SER A 366 -15.74 -0.27 13.34
C SER A 366 -14.76 -0.22 14.53
N VAL A 367 -14.85 0.81 15.37
CA VAL A 367 -13.97 1.00 16.52
C VAL A 367 -14.74 0.75 17.81
N SER A 368 -14.60 -0.47 18.35
CA SER A 368 -15.21 -0.91 19.60
C SER A 368 -14.11 -1.17 20.63
N LEU A 369 -13.72 -0.12 21.36
CA LEU A 369 -12.62 -0.19 22.32
C LEU A 369 -13.05 -0.74 23.68
N PRO A 370 -12.15 -1.44 24.41
CA PRO A 370 -12.36 -1.69 25.83
C PRO A 370 -12.41 -0.37 26.61
N GLU A 371 -13.02 -0.39 27.80
CA GLU A 371 -12.98 0.77 28.69
C GLU A 371 -11.55 0.97 29.20
N VAL A 372 -10.98 2.15 28.94
CA VAL A 372 -9.60 2.50 29.34
C VAL A 372 -9.63 3.60 30.37
N THR A 373 -8.86 3.43 31.44
CA THR A 373 -8.72 4.36 32.54
C THR A 373 -7.24 4.69 32.79
N LEU A 374 -6.95 5.66 33.62
CA LEU A 374 -5.55 6.03 33.96
C LEU A 374 -4.77 4.87 34.60
N SER A 375 -5.46 3.92 35.23
CA SER A 375 -4.80 2.75 35.84
C SER A 375 -4.25 1.77 34.80
N ASP A 376 -4.75 1.78 33.57
CA ASP A 376 -4.27 0.88 32.51
C ASP A 376 -2.92 1.30 31.92
N PHE A 377 -2.47 2.52 32.23
CA PHE A 377 -1.12 3.00 31.89
C PHE A 377 -0.08 2.71 32.99
N GLU A 378 -0.49 2.06 34.09
CA GLU A 378 0.40 1.60 35.15
C GLU A 378 0.85 0.15 34.87
N ILE A 379 2.13 -0.02 34.56
CA ILE A 379 2.68 -1.36 34.28
C ILE A 379 3.08 -2.04 35.61
N LYS A 380 2.35 -3.07 35.98
CA LYS A 380 2.56 -3.80 37.24
C LYS A 380 3.61 -4.90 37.10
N THR A 381 4.30 -5.17 38.20
CA THR A 381 5.27 -6.25 38.33
C THR A 381 5.12 -6.96 39.69
N PRO A 382 5.50 -8.25 39.81
CA PRO A 382 5.53 -8.95 41.11
C PRO A 382 6.52 -8.35 42.13
N ILE A 383 7.52 -7.62 41.63
CA ILE A 383 8.55 -6.99 42.49
C ILE A 383 7.94 -5.74 43.13
N GLU A 384 8.05 -5.62 44.47
CA GLU A 384 7.51 -4.48 45.23
C GLU A 384 8.34 -3.21 45.02
N GLU A 385 9.67 -3.34 45.21
CA GLU A 385 10.66 -2.29 45.05
C GLU A 385 11.95 -2.86 44.47
N GLY A 386 12.68 -2.04 43.67
CA GLY A 386 13.95 -2.45 43.09
C GLY A 386 14.06 -2.08 41.60
N GLU A 387 14.64 -2.98 40.83
CA GLU A 387 14.88 -2.79 39.41
C GLU A 387 14.39 -4.00 38.61
N VAL A 388 13.87 -3.72 37.42
CA VAL A 388 13.53 -4.73 36.41
C VAL A 388 14.19 -4.40 35.10
N THR A 389 14.62 -5.41 34.37
CA THR A 389 15.07 -5.24 32.97
C THR A 389 13.90 -5.54 32.05
N VAL A 390 13.56 -4.60 31.19
CA VAL A 390 12.45 -4.71 30.22
C VAL A 390 12.96 -4.75 28.79
N ARG A 391 12.19 -5.38 27.91
CA ARG A 391 12.38 -5.36 26.45
C ARG A 391 11.79 -4.08 25.89
N VAL A 392 12.56 -3.38 25.06
CA VAL A 392 12.18 -2.12 24.44
C VAL A 392 12.38 -2.22 22.95
N MET A 393 11.43 -1.78 22.15
CA MET A 393 11.56 -1.61 20.71
C MET A 393 12.35 -0.32 20.42
N GLU A 394 13.53 -0.45 19.85
CA GLU A 394 14.32 0.69 19.39
C GLU A 394 13.96 1.03 17.95
N VAL A 395 13.42 2.24 17.74
CA VAL A 395 13.04 2.79 16.44
C VAL A 395 14.27 3.43 15.79
N HIS A 396 14.45 3.19 14.48
CA HIS A 396 15.57 3.72 13.70
C HIS A 396 15.10 4.86 12.76
N PRO A 397 15.98 5.81 12.40
CA PRO A 397 15.60 6.97 11.58
C PRO A 397 15.41 6.65 10.09
N ASP A 398 15.96 5.54 9.62
CA ASP A 398 16.15 5.20 8.21
C ASP A 398 15.43 3.92 7.74
N ARG A 399 14.80 3.18 8.67
CA ARG A 399 14.15 1.89 8.38
C ARG A 399 12.99 1.59 9.32
N THR A 400 12.05 0.75 8.87
CA THR A 400 10.89 0.31 9.65
C THR A 400 11.17 -0.89 10.56
N GLN A 401 12.28 -1.61 10.30
CA GLN A 401 12.73 -2.67 11.21
C GLN A 401 13.18 -2.05 12.54
N THR A 402 12.72 -2.66 13.63
CA THR A 402 13.14 -2.30 14.99
C THR A 402 14.33 -3.14 15.44
N THR A 403 14.97 -2.76 16.54
CA THR A 403 15.88 -3.65 17.28
C THR A 403 15.41 -3.83 18.71
N GLU A 404 15.70 -4.99 19.29
CA GLU A 404 15.47 -5.22 20.72
C GLU A 404 16.57 -4.52 21.52
N LYS A 405 16.15 -3.75 22.52
CA LYS A 405 17.03 -3.15 23.52
C LYS A 405 16.55 -3.52 24.91
N LEU A 406 17.48 -3.88 25.79
CA LEU A 406 17.19 -4.13 27.18
C LEU A 406 17.46 -2.86 27.99
N VAL A 407 16.47 -2.43 28.76
CA VAL A 407 16.54 -1.23 29.61
C VAL A 407 16.18 -1.59 31.05
N THR A 408 17.00 -1.16 31.99
CA THR A 408 16.70 -1.31 33.42
C THR A 408 15.83 -0.14 33.88
N MET A 409 14.71 -0.46 34.54
CA MET A 409 13.75 0.52 35.05
C MET A 409 13.55 0.29 36.56
N GLN A 410 13.33 1.40 37.27
CA GLN A 410 13.01 1.35 38.71
C GLN A 410 11.58 0.82 38.91
N VAL A 411 11.39 0.13 40.04
CA VAL A 411 10.08 -0.35 40.50
C VAL A 411 9.79 0.25 41.86
N LYS A 412 8.59 0.80 42.03
CA LYS A 412 8.05 1.35 43.27
C LYS A 412 6.60 0.88 43.43
N GLU A 413 6.24 0.35 44.59
CA GLU A 413 4.85 -0.09 44.87
C GLU A 413 4.29 -1.05 43.82
N HIS A 414 5.07 -2.03 43.38
CA HIS A 414 4.73 -3.00 42.33
C HIS A 414 4.52 -2.38 40.95
N LYS A 415 4.98 -1.13 40.68
CA LYS A 415 4.82 -0.42 39.40
C LYS A 415 6.18 -0.10 38.79
N ILE A 416 6.30 -0.34 37.49
CA ILE A 416 7.47 0.06 36.70
C ILE A 416 7.41 1.57 36.51
N CYS A 417 8.43 2.31 36.96
CA CYS A 417 8.54 3.77 36.82
C CYS A 417 9.03 4.16 35.43
N TRP A 418 8.28 3.78 34.39
CA TRP A 418 8.69 3.93 33.00
C TRP A 418 8.88 5.40 32.58
N GLN A 419 8.13 6.36 33.16
CA GLN A 419 8.26 7.77 32.86
C GLN A 419 9.65 8.33 33.21
N GLU A 420 10.33 7.73 34.21
CA GLU A 420 11.66 8.14 34.63
C GLU A 420 12.77 7.55 33.75
N SER A 421 12.43 6.58 32.86
CA SER A 421 13.40 5.83 32.04
C SER A 421 13.83 6.51 30.75
N GLY A 422 13.10 7.52 30.31
CA GLY A 422 13.26 8.15 28.99
C GLY A 422 12.70 7.31 27.84
N CYS A 423 11.99 6.21 28.13
CA CYS A 423 11.23 5.43 27.16
C CYS A 423 9.78 5.91 27.09
N LEU A 424 9.11 5.67 25.98
CA LEU A 424 7.67 5.85 25.85
C LEU A 424 6.95 4.55 26.20
N LEU A 425 5.79 4.67 26.82
CA LEU A 425 4.84 3.55 26.87
C LEU A 425 4.14 3.45 25.52
N ALA A 426 4.01 2.22 25.01
CA ALA A 426 3.24 1.89 23.82
C ALA A 426 2.18 0.85 24.17
N MET A 427 0.97 1.02 23.65
CA MET A 427 -0.14 0.09 23.85
C MET A 427 -0.83 -0.18 22.51
N VAL A 428 -1.30 -1.41 22.34
CA VAL A 428 -2.19 -1.81 21.27
C VAL A 428 -3.48 -2.32 21.88
N LEU A 429 -4.59 -1.64 21.58
CA LEU A 429 -5.92 -1.99 22.06
C LEU A 429 -6.69 -2.68 20.94
N GLU A 430 -7.19 -3.88 21.21
CA GLU A 430 -8.10 -4.56 20.29
C GLU A 430 -9.35 -3.69 20.08
N ARG A 431 -9.67 -3.40 18.82
CA ARG A 431 -10.76 -2.49 18.46
C ARG A 431 -11.91 -3.12 17.66
N HIS A 432 -11.78 -4.39 17.31
CA HIS A 432 -12.78 -5.11 16.51
C HIS A 432 -13.93 -5.64 17.36
N GLY A 433 -13.84 -5.47 18.71
CA GLY A 433 -14.87 -5.93 19.66
C GLY A 433 -14.87 -7.44 19.88
N LYS A 434 -13.74 -8.12 19.66
CA LYS A 434 -13.63 -9.58 19.77
C LYS A 434 -13.26 -10.06 21.19
N ASN A 435 -12.23 -9.50 21.78
CA ASN A 435 -11.67 -9.99 23.03
C ASN A 435 -11.32 -8.89 24.04
N GLY A 436 -11.16 -7.64 23.60
CA GLY A 436 -10.80 -6.50 24.44
C GLY A 436 -9.36 -6.54 24.95
N ASN A 437 -8.46 -7.25 24.28
CA ASN A 437 -7.05 -7.36 24.64
C ASN A 437 -6.36 -5.99 24.61
N ILE A 438 -5.34 -5.85 25.46
CA ILE A 438 -4.42 -4.70 25.47
C ILE A 438 -3.00 -5.24 25.57
N GLY A 439 -2.23 -5.08 24.49
CA GLY A 439 -0.80 -5.38 24.48
C GLY A 439 0.04 -4.19 24.92
N TYR A 440 1.12 -4.45 25.65
CA TYR A 440 2.01 -3.43 26.21
C TYR A 440 3.43 -3.58 25.70
N GLY A 441 4.07 -2.45 25.41
CA GLY A 441 5.47 -2.36 25.00
C GLY A 441 6.09 -1.03 25.40
N PHE A 442 7.40 -0.93 25.18
CA PHE A 442 8.12 0.34 25.32
C PHE A 442 8.84 0.70 24.03
N LEU A 443 8.96 2.01 23.77
CA LEU A 443 9.70 2.55 22.64
C LEU A 443 10.88 3.39 23.10
N THR A 444 11.94 3.37 22.29
CA THR A 444 13.12 4.26 22.40
C THR A 444 13.71 4.55 21.02
N GLY A 445 14.78 5.31 20.97
CA GLY A 445 15.46 5.66 19.71
C GLY A 445 14.84 6.85 19.01
N SER A 446 14.58 6.73 17.73
CA SER A 446 14.08 7.83 16.87
C SER A 446 12.56 8.05 16.95
N CYS A 447 11.90 7.60 18.03
CA CYS A 447 10.50 7.86 18.32
C CYS A 447 10.27 9.25 18.95
N LEU A 448 9.01 9.56 19.33
CA LEU A 448 8.66 10.80 20.03
C LEU A 448 9.56 11.05 21.24
N LYS A 449 9.83 12.31 21.53
CA LYS A 449 10.54 12.74 22.76
C LYS A 449 9.56 13.29 23.80
N GLU A 450 8.40 13.73 23.38
CA GLU A 450 7.31 14.26 24.21
C GLU A 450 5.96 14.06 23.50
N GLY A 451 4.86 14.24 24.23
CA GLY A 451 3.50 14.09 23.71
C GLY A 451 3.12 12.64 23.43
N THR A 452 2.10 12.49 22.61
CA THR A 452 1.46 11.20 22.31
C THR A 452 1.07 11.11 20.84
N VAL A 453 1.17 9.94 20.26
CA VAL A 453 0.60 9.55 18.97
C VAL A 453 -0.43 8.45 19.17
N ALA A 454 -1.55 8.51 18.42
CA ALA A 454 -2.51 7.41 18.34
C ALA A 454 -3.01 7.23 16.91
N THR A 455 -3.22 5.97 16.50
CA THR A 455 -3.73 5.65 15.17
C THR A 455 -4.39 4.28 15.12
N THR A 456 -5.42 4.17 14.28
CA THR A 456 -6.02 2.91 13.82
C THR A 456 -5.44 2.46 12.46
N PHE A 457 -4.65 3.31 11.79
CA PHE A 457 -3.86 2.92 10.62
C PHE A 457 -2.55 2.28 11.11
N PHE A 458 -2.64 1.00 11.49
CA PHE A 458 -1.59 0.26 12.18
C PHE A 458 -1.49 -1.17 11.62
N HIS A 459 -0.57 -1.37 10.72
CA HIS A 459 -0.41 -2.56 9.89
C HIS A 459 -0.15 -3.85 10.68
N ASP A 460 -0.75 -5.00 10.28
CA ASP A 460 -1.86 -5.08 9.30
C ASP A 460 -3.19 -5.27 10.03
N HIS A 461 -3.14 -5.60 11.33
CA HIS A 461 -4.32 -5.90 12.15
C HIS A 461 -5.20 -4.69 12.45
N HIS A 462 -4.72 -3.47 12.20
CA HIS A 462 -5.44 -2.20 12.39
C HIS A 462 -6.09 -1.99 13.75
N ASN A 463 -5.56 -2.58 14.81
CA ASN A 463 -5.92 -2.27 16.18
C ASN A 463 -5.49 -0.84 16.55
N LEU A 464 -6.06 -0.28 17.61
CA LEU A 464 -5.67 1.05 18.04
C LEU A 464 -4.30 1.03 18.71
N PHE A 465 -3.33 1.64 18.07
CA PHE A 465 -2.02 1.93 18.66
C PHE A 465 -2.03 3.29 19.35
N VAL A 466 -1.45 3.35 20.55
CA VAL A 466 -1.15 4.61 21.24
C VAL A 466 0.22 4.53 21.88
N ALA A 467 1.04 5.57 21.71
CA ALA A 467 2.33 5.67 22.37
C ALA A 467 2.60 7.10 22.84
N GLY A 468 3.12 7.25 24.05
CA GLY A 468 3.33 8.58 24.62
C GLY A 468 4.15 8.60 25.91
N SER A 469 4.46 9.80 26.36
CA SER A 469 5.22 10.08 27.59
C SER A 469 4.34 10.41 28.80
N ASP A 470 3.06 10.75 28.60
CA ASP A 470 2.10 11.12 29.65
C ASP A 470 0.80 10.30 29.53
N PRO A 471 0.39 9.58 30.59
CA PRO A 471 -0.84 8.80 30.61
C PRO A 471 -2.12 9.60 30.32
N LYS A 472 -2.17 10.89 30.68
CA LYS A 472 -3.36 11.73 30.44
C LYS A 472 -3.48 12.12 28.99
N ASP A 473 -2.36 12.38 28.31
CA ASP A 473 -2.33 12.62 26.88
C ASP A 473 -2.70 11.34 26.11
N MET A 474 -2.20 10.19 26.56
CA MET A 474 -2.55 8.89 25.97
C MET A 474 -4.04 8.57 26.11
N LEU A 475 -4.62 8.80 27.30
CA LEU A 475 -6.07 8.60 27.51
C LEU A 475 -6.90 9.57 26.63
N CYS A 476 -6.50 10.83 26.53
CA CYS A 476 -7.14 11.81 25.65
C CYS A 476 -7.10 11.34 24.18
N ALA A 477 -5.96 10.81 23.73
CA ALA A 477 -5.79 10.29 22.38
C ALA A 477 -6.69 9.07 22.09
N VAL A 478 -6.77 8.11 23.03
CA VAL A 478 -7.66 6.92 22.92
C VAL A 478 -9.12 7.33 22.83
N GLN A 479 -9.56 8.24 23.70
CA GLN A 479 -10.94 8.76 23.69
C GLN A 479 -11.26 9.44 22.37
N ARG A 480 -10.35 10.29 21.87
CA ARG A 480 -10.56 11.01 20.61
C ARG A 480 -10.64 10.08 19.40
N ILE A 481 -9.82 9.04 19.33
CA ILE A 481 -9.92 8.02 18.27
C ILE A 481 -11.26 7.29 18.33
N GLY A 482 -11.75 6.97 19.53
CA GLY A 482 -13.09 6.37 19.70
C GLY A 482 -14.21 7.28 19.19
N GLU A 483 -14.15 8.59 19.46
CA GLU A 483 -15.11 9.58 18.94
C GLU A 483 -15.08 9.70 17.41
N LEU A 484 -13.87 9.69 16.82
CA LEU A 484 -13.67 9.77 15.36
C LEU A 484 -14.01 8.49 14.63
N GLN A 485 -14.18 7.37 15.34
CA GLN A 485 -14.29 6.03 14.76
C GLN A 485 -13.09 5.63 13.90
N GLY A 486 -11.91 6.10 14.29
CA GLY A 486 -10.63 5.85 13.65
C GLY A 486 -9.92 7.11 13.19
N GLY A 487 -8.61 7.02 13.05
CA GLY A 487 -7.82 8.16 12.65
C GLY A 487 -6.34 8.04 12.96
N PHE A 488 -5.64 9.14 12.71
CA PHE A 488 -4.24 9.36 13.08
C PHE A 488 -4.13 10.74 13.72
N LEU A 489 -3.65 10.82 14.96
CA LEU A 489 -3.57 12.08 15.67
C LEU A 489 -2.37 12.17 16.63
N THR A 490 -2.05 13.40 17.01
CA THR A 490 -1.03 13.70 18.03
C THR A 490 -1.62 14.59 19.13
N VAL A 491 -1.20 14.33 20.37
CA VAL A 491 -1.67 15.04 21.57
C VAL A 491 -0.48 15.50 22.41
N LYS A 492 -0.57 16.70 22.99
CA LYS A 492 0.32 17.16 24.04
C LYS A 492 -0.44 18.10 24.97
N ASP A 493 -0.18 17.99 26.28
CA ASP A 493 -0.83 18.79 27.33
C ASP A 493 -2.38 18.68 27.27
N ARG A 494 -2.90 17.50 26.89
CA ARG A 494 -4.35 17.21 26.67
C ARG A 494 -4.98 18.03 25.53
N GLN A 495 -4.16 18.55 24.64
CA GLN A 495 -4.61 19.25 23.44
C GLN A 495 -4.25 18.45 22.20
N ILE A 496 -5.22 18.29 21.30
CA ILE A 496 -4.98 17.68 20.00
C ILE A 496 -4.20 18.68 19.16
N LEU A 497 -2.99 18.31 18.73
CA LEU A 497 -2.11 19.15 17.92
C LEU A 497 -2.40 19.01 16.43
N SER A 498 -2.71 17.80 15.99
CA SER A 498 -3.10 17.48 14.62
C SER A 498 -3.97 16.21 14.61
N GLU A 499 -4.90 16.13 13.68
CA GLU A 499 -5.72 14.94 13.49
C GLU A 499 -6.09 14.72 12.02
N LEU A 500 -6.16 13.45 11.62
CA LEU A 500 -6.77 12.95 10.41
C LEU A 500 -7.83 11.93 10.80
N ALA A 501 -9.11 12.22 10.54
CA ALA A 501 -10.20 11.30 10.77
C ALA A 501 -10.29 10.25 9.65
N LEU A 502 -10.44 8.99 10.03
CA LEU A 502 -10.56 7.83 9.14
C LEU A 502 -11.84 7.03 9.50
N PRO A 503 -13.04 7.60 9.27
CA PRO A 503 -14.28 7.04 9.79
C PRO A 503 -14.71 5.74 9.10
N VAL A 504 -14.26 5.47 7.87
CA VAL A 504 -14.61 4.25 7.16
C VAL A 504 -13.64 3.15 7.57
N CYS A 505 -14.14 2.19 8.33
CA CYS A 505 -13.37 1.06 8.87
C CYS A 505 -12.14 1.44 9.70
N GLY A 506 -12.08 2.70 10.17
CA GLY A 506 -10.92 3.20 10.91
C GLY A 506 -9.66 3.39 10.05
N ILE A 507 -9.73 3.25 8.74
CA ILE A 507 -8.57 3.29 7.83
C ILE A 507 -8.75 4.21 6.62
N LEU A 508 -10.00 4.57 6.23
CA LEU A 508 -10.25 5.42 5.07
C LEU A 508 -11.04 6.69 5.44
N SER A 509 -10.74 7.77 4.72
CA SER A 509 -11.47 9.04 4.71
C SER A 509 -12.29 9.17 3.42
N GLU A 510 -13.50 9.70 3.52
CA GLU A 510 -14.34 10.06 2.35
C GLU A 510 -13.97 11.44 1.78
N ALA A 511 -13.05 12.14 2.43
CA ALA A 511 -12.56 13.43 1.94
C ALA A 511 -11.75 13.26 0.63
N SER A 512 -11.59 14.34 -0.11
CA SER A 512 -10.72 14.33 -1.29
C SER A 512 -9.27 14.03 -0.90
N ILE A 513 -8.51 13.48 -1.85
CA ILE A 513 -7.07 13.22 -1.64
C ILE A 513 -6.30 14.48 -1.21
N GLU A 514 -6.72 15.65 -1.69
CA GLU A 514 -6.13 16.93 -1.29
C GLU A 514 -6.37 17.23 0.20
N MET A 515 -7.59 17.05 0.68
CA MET A 515 -7.94 17.31 2.09
C MET A 515 -7.27 16.28 3.00
N THR A 516 -7.33 15.00 2.64
CA THR A 516 -6.70 13.91 3.38
C THR A 516 -5.18 14.09 3.41
N GLY A 517 -4.56 14.42 2.27
CA GLY A 517 -3.13 14.65 2.17
C GLY A 517 -2.65 15.85 3.00
N ARG A 518 -3.41 16.96 3.03
CA ARG A 518 -3.09 18.12 3.89
C ARG A 518 -3.16 17.75 5.37
N ALA A 519 -4.21 17.07 5.81
CA ALA A 519 -4.36 16.64 7.19
C ALA A 519 -3.24 15.65 7.59
N LEU A 520 -2.90 14.69 6.73
CA LEU A 520 -1.80 13.75 6.98
C LEU A 520 -0.45 14.45 7.06
N LYS A 521 -0.22 15.46 6.22
CA LYS A 521 0.99 16.29 6.27
C LYS A 521 1.10 17.03 7.60
N GLU A 522 0.00 17.59 8.11
CA GLU A 522 -0.04 18.23 9.44
C GLU A 522 0.31 17.22 10.55
N VAL A 523 -0.21 15.99 10.48
CA VAL A 523 0.16 14.91 11.41
C VAL A 523 1.66 14.59 11.30
N ARG A 524 2.19 14.47 10.09
CA ARG A 524 3.61 14.21 9.83
C ARG A 524 4.51 15.30 10.40
N GLU A 525 4.15 16.55 10.21
CA GLU A 525 4.87 17.70 10.76
C GLU A 525 4.79 17.76 12.29
N SER A 526 3.61 17.47 12.85
CA SER A 526 3.43 17.38 14.30
C SER A 526 4.28 16.28 14.93
N LEU A 527 4.34 15.08 14.34
CA LEU A 527 5.23 13.99 14.79
C LEU A 527 6.69 14.44 14.81
N LYS A 528 7.17 15.11 13.76
CA LYS A 528 8.54 15.67 13.70
C LYS A 528 8.77 16.71 14.79
N ASN A 529 7.82 17.60 15.02
CA ASN A 529 7.92 18.64 16.05
C ASN A 529 7.95 18.02 17.47
N LEU A 530 7.29 16.88 17.67
CA LEU A 530 7.33 16.12 18.91
C LEU A 530 8.58 15.22 19.03
N GLY A 531 9.52 15.30 18.06
CA GLY A 531 10.82 14.65 18.09
C GLY A 531 10.90 13.29 17.42
N TYR A 532 9.95 12.92 16.57
CA TYR A 532 10.01 11.67 15.79
C TYR A 532 10.98 11.84 14.61
N GLU A 533 12.15 11.23 14.70
CA GLU A 533 13.25 11.39 13.75
C GLU A 533 13.30 10.26 12.72
N HIS A 534 12.27 10.14 11.89
CA HIS A 534 12.22 9.16 10.80
C HIS A 534 11.91 9.87 9.48
N HIS A 535 12.48 9.39 8.34
CA HIS A 535 12.20 9.99 7.02
C HIS A 535 10.72 9.88 6.65
N ASN A 536 10.05 8.76 7.00
CA ASN A 536 8.61 8.57 6.87
C ASN A 536 7.99 8.18 8.23
N PRO A 537 7.65 9.15 9.11
CA PRO A 537 7.16 8.85 10.45
C PRO A 537 5.79 8.17 10.45
N ILE A 538 4.94 8.40 9.46
CA ILE A 538 3.61 7.75 9.34
C ILE A 538 3.78 6.24 9.19
N MET A 539 4.56 5.80 8.19
CA MET A 539 4.83 4.38 7.96
C MET A 539 5.63 3.77 9.12
N SER A 540 6.58 4.51 9.70
CA SER A 540 7.34 4.03 10.85
C SER A 540 6.44 3.72 12.05
N VAL A 541 5.47 4.60 12.36
CA VAL A 541 4.46 4.34 13.40
C VAL A 541 3.56 3.17 13.00
N GLY A 542 3.00 3.19 11.79
CA GLY A 542 2.07 2.18 11.30
C GLY A 542 2.64 0.76 11.36
N THR A 543 3.92 0.59 11.05
CA THR A 543 4.58 -0.74 11.00
C THR A 543 5.16 -1.22 12.33
N LEU A 544 5.00 -0.50 13.44
CA LEU A 544 5.37 -1.01 14.76
C LEU A 544 4.52 -2.23 15.18
N GLY A 545 3.35 -2.41 14.55
CA GLY A 545 2.45 -3.53 14.74
C GLY A 545 2.64 -4.71 13.79
N LEU A 546 3.51 -4.62 12.79
CA LEU A 546 3.62 -5.59 11.69
C LEU A 546 4.50 -6.80 12.05
N PRO A 547 3.93 -7.95 12.49
CA PRO A 547 4.70 -9.04 13.07
C PRO A 547 5.43 -9.94 12.05
N VAL A 548 5.46 -9.55 10.77
CA VAL A 548 6.31 -10.13 9.72
C VAL A 548 7.60 -9.34 9.50
N SER A 549 7.71 -8.12 10.06
CA SER A 549 8.88 -7.25 9.95
C SER A 549 9.74 -7.31 11.23
N PRO A 550 11.03 -7.71 11.18
CA PRO A 550 11.87 -7.86 12.37
C PRO A 550 12.20 -6.52 13.05
N ALA A 551 12.67 -6.52 14.35
CA ALA A 551 12.87 -7.67 15.23
C ALA A 551 11.75 -7.86 16.24
N LEU A 552 11.45 -6.85 17.09
CA LEU A 552 10.30 -6.83 17.99
C LEU A 552 9.18 -6.00 17.39
N LYS A 553 7.95 -6.49 17.52
CA LYS A 553 6.72 -5.78 17.16
C LYS A 553 5.70 -5.88 18.29
N LEU A 554 4.68 -5.03 18.24
CA LEU A 554 3.66 -4.97 19.27
C LEU A 554 2.27 -5.22 18.68
N THR A 555 1.57 -6.23 19.16
CA THR A 555 0.17 -6.50 18.86
C THR A 555 -0.68 -6.38 20.12
N ASP A 556 -1.99 -6.55 20.01
CA ASP A 556 -2.90 -6.63 21.17
C ASP A 556 -2.61 -7.83 22.07
N HIS A 557 -1.89 -8.84 21.59
CA HIS A 557 -1.41 -9.99 22.38
C HIS A 557 -0.11 -9.71 23.14
N GLY A 558 0.61 -8.62 22.83
CA GLY A 558 1.86 -8.22 23.47
C GLY A 558 3.04 -8.10 22.51
N LEU A 559 4.26 -8.18 23.07
CA LEU A 559 5.49 -8.10 22.29
C LEU A 559 5.74 -9.40 21.52
N ILE A 560 6.04 -9.28 20.23
CA ILE A 560 6.34 -10.39 19.32
C ILE A 560 7.83 -10.37 18.97
N ASP A 561 8.53 -11.48 19.23
CA ASP A 561 9.83 -11.76 18.58
C ASP A 561 9.56 -12.33 17.19
N VAL A 562 9.66 -11.48 16.18
CA VAL A 562 9.33 -11.83 14.80
C VAL A 562 10.20 -12.96 14.24
N LYS A 563 11.46 -13.07 14.69
CA LYS A 563 12.36 -14.14 14.21
C LYS A 563 11.95 -15.52 14.73
N LYS A 564 11.38 -15.56 15.94
CA LYS A 564 10.91 -16.80 16.56
C LYS A 564 9.44 -17.09 16.23
N GLY A 565 8.65 -16.06 15.88
CA GLY A 565 7.21 -16.18 15.68
C GLY A 565 6.46 -16.44 17.00
N GLU A 566 6.89 -15.80 18.09
CA GLU A 566 6.31 -16.04 19.42
C GLU A 566 6.16 -14.75 20.25
N ILE A 567 5.19 -14.75 21.16
CA ILE A 567 5.00 -13.70 22.15
C ILE A 567 6.13 -13.81 23.19
N VAL A 568 6.77 -12.67 23.50
CA VAL A 568 7.81 -12.59 24.52
C VAL A 568 7.39 -11.70 25.67
N PRO A 569 7.77 -12.03 26.92
CA PRO A 569 7.40 -11.22 28.09
C PRO A 569 8.07 -9.85 28.03
N LEU A 570 7.34 -8.82 28.47
CA LEU A 570 7.83 -7.45 28.56
C LEU A 570 9.03 -7.34 29.52
N VAL A 571 8.94 -8.00 30.69
CA VAL A 571 10.00 -8.07 31.68
C VAL A 571 10.93 -9.24 31.36
N ASN A 572 12.19 -8.93 31.10
CA ASN A 572 13.22 -9.93 30.80
C ASN A 572 13.86 -10.44 32.11
N SER A 573 13.18 -11.36 32.82
CA SER A 573 13.72 -12.01 34.02
C SER A 573 13.53 -13.52 33.95
N PRO A 574 14.48 -14.32 34.50
CA PRO A 574 14.35 -15.77 34.54
C PRO A 574 13.15 -16.26 35.36
N GLU A 575 12.65 -15.45 36.30
CA GLU A 575 11.54 -15.80 37.20
C GLU A 575 10.16 -15.56 36.59
N THR A 576 10.05 -14.76 35.53
CA THR A 576 8.76 -14.42 34.87
C THR A 576 8.25 -15.52 33.94
N CYS A 577 9.05 -16.51 33.58
CA CYS A 577 8.65 -17.68 32.79
C CYS A 577 7.58 -18.57 33.42
N TYR A 578 7.26 -18.36 34.70
CA TYR A 578 6.33 -19.21 35.45
C TYR A 578 4.94 -18.58 35.69
N LEU A 579 4.67 -17.37 35.20
CA LEU A 579 3.42 -16.62 35.48
C LEU A 579 2.54 -16.34 34.24
N LEU A 580 2.83 -16.97 33.11
CA LEU A 580 1.97 -16.96 31.91
C LEU A 580 1.36 -18.34 31.64
N LEU A 581 0.74 -18.94 32.67
CA LEU A 581 -0.16 -20.10 32.55
C LEU A 581 -1.49 -19.76 33.21
#